data_37c0812b9ab1a53d6f2ece96b1d0a5da
#
_entry.id   37c0812b9ab1a53d6f2ece96b1d0a5da
#
_cell.length_a   1.000
_cell.length_b   1.000
_cell.length_c   1.000
_cell.angle_alpha   90.00
_cell.angle_beta   90.00
_cell.angle_gamma   90.00
#
_symmetry.space_group_name_H-M   'P 1'
#
loop_
_entity.id
_entity.type
_entity.pdbx_description
1 polymer ?
#
loop_
_entity_poly.entity_id
_entity_poly.type
_entity_poly.pdbx_seq_one_letter_code
_entity_poly.pdbx_strand_id
1 'polypeptide(L)'
;MTAIARMRTVVIDCPDPSALAAFYRQLVGGNVTSVADDWVVLEPEPGRRLAFQQTDEYAPPTWPTGERPQQFHLDVTVDNIDEAEPAALAIGARRHEVQPGEADGDTFRVYLDPAGHPFCLCWD
;
A
#
# COMPACT_ATOMS: atom_id res chain seq x y z
N MET A 1 25.14 -12.03 14.18
CA MET A 1 24.05 -12.49 15.07
C MET A 1 22.99 -13.20 14.26
N THR A 2 22.53 -14.34 14.73
CA THR A 2 21.44 -15.08 14.07
C THR A 2 20.10 -14.53 14.55
N ALA A 3 19.22 -14.20 13.63
CA ALA A 3 17.89 -13.74 13.97
C ALA A 3 17.02 -14.92 14.47
N ILE A 4 16.09 -14.64 15.37
CA ILE A 4 15.17 -15.62 15.92
C ILE A 4 14.13 -16.05 14.88
N ALA A 5 13.76 -15.13 13.97
CA ALA A 5 12.67 -15.34 13.00
C ALA A 5 13.02 -14.70 11.66
N ARG A 6 12.24 -15.04 10.64
CA ARG A 6 12.32 -14.41 9.31
C ARG A 6 10.99 -13.75 9.01
N MET A 7 11.03 -12.64 8.28
CA MET A 7 9.82 -12.01 7.79
C MET A 7 9.08 -12.96 6.86
N ARG A 8 7.75 -13.05 7.03
CA ARG A 8 6.91 -13.85 6.15
C ARG A 8 6.04 -12.94 5.26
N THR A 9 5.25 -12.09 5.86
CA THR A 9 4.22 -11.34 5.14
C THR A 9 3.88 -10.07 5.90
N VAL A 10 3.63 -8.99 5.17
CA VAL A 10 2.96 -7.80 5.72
C VAL A 10 1.48 -7.95 5.42
N VAL A 11 0.65 -7.88 6.46
CA VAL A 11 -0.81 -8.07 6.35
C VAL A 11 -1.50 -6.71 6.45
N ILE A 12 -2.40 -6.45 5.52
CA ILE A 12 -3.14 -5.20 5.40
C ILE A 12 -4.62 -5.49 5.56
N ASP A 13 -5.24 -4.85 6.55
CA ASP A 13 -6.68 -4.97 6.78
C ASP A 13 -7.47 -4.18 5.72
N CYS A 14 -8.60 -4.72 5.30
CA CYS A 14 -9.41 -4.08 4.27
C CYS A 14 -10.83 -4.65 4.27
N PRO A 15 -11.79 -3.97 3.61
CA PRO A 15 -13.14 -4.51 3.46
C PRO A 15 -13.23 -5.61 2.39
N ASP A 16 -12.40 -5.54 1.34
CA ASP A 16 -12.44 -6.47 0.20
C ASP A 16 -11.02 -6.86 -0.21
N PRO A 17 -10.52 -8.01 0.28
CA PRO A 17 -9.15 -8.45 -0.01
C PRO A 17 -8.85 -8.64 -1.49
N SER A 18 -9.77 -9.19 -2.27
CA SER A 18 -9.54 -9.42 -3.70
C SER A 18 -9.41 -8.11 -4.46
N ALA A 19 -10.24 -7.12 -4.15
CA ALA A 19 -10.18 -5.82 -4.79
C ALA A 19 -8.88 -5.08 -4.45
N LEU A 20 -8.46 -5.13 -3.19
CA LEU A 20 -7.23 -4.46 -2.77
C LEU A 20 -5.99 -5.16 -3.33
N ALA A 21 -5.99 -6.50 -3.36
CA ALA A 21 -4.92 -7.27 -3.99
C ALA A 21 -4.78 -6.94 -5.48
N ALA A 22 -5.90 -6.78 -6.19
CA ALA A 22 -5.90 -6.39 -7.60
C ALA A 22 -5.26 -5.01 -7.81
N PHE A 23 -5.57 -4.05 -6.95
CA PHE A 23 -4.94 -2.73 -6.97
C PHE A 23 -3.43 -2.85 -6.81
N TYR A 24 -2.97 -3.53 -5.75
CA TYR A 24 -1.54 -3.64 -5.48
C TYR A 24 -0.80 -4.46 -6.53
N ARG A 25 -1.45 -5.46 -7.13
CA ARG A 25 -0.86 -6.19 -8.24
C ARG A 25 -0.56 -5.27 -9.42
N GLN A 26 -1.44 -4.35 -9.71
CA GLN A 26 -1.22 -3.35 -10.76
C GLN A 26 -0.15 -2.33 -10.38
N LEU A 27 -0.05 -2.01 -9.08
CA LEU A 27 0.92 -1.03 -8.62
C LEU A 27 2.35 -1.59 -8.54
N VAL A 28 2.52 -2.77 -7.94
CA VAL A 28 3.84 -3.34 -7.65
C VAL A 28 4.15 -4.61 -8.42
N GLY A 29 3.20 -5.12 -9.19
CA GLY A 29 3.41 -6.30 -10.03
C GLY A 29 3.28 -7.61 -9.26
N GLY A 30 3.75 -8.68 -9.89
CA GLY A 30 3.76 -10.01 -9.30
C GLY A 30 2.48 -10.80 -9.50
N ASN A 31 2.29 -11.80 -8.66
CA ASN A 31 1.21 -12.77 -8.80
C ASN A 31 0.45 -12.97 -7.51
N VAL A 32 -0.87 -13.14 -7.63
CA VAL A 32 -1.69 -13.62 -6.53
C VAL A 32 -1.46 -15.11 -6.38
N THR A 33 -0.97 -15.52 -5.21
CA THR A 33 -0.56 -16.90 -4.94
C THR A 33 -1.55 -17.69 -4.10
N SER A 34 -2.50 -17.02 -3.44
CA SER A 34 -3.51 -17.67 -2.61
C SER A 34 -4.74 -16.78 -2.52
N VAL A 35 -5.91 -17.40 -2.63
CA VAL A 35 -7.20 -16.69 -2.54
C VAL A 35 -8.14 -17.47 -1.64
N ALA A 36 -8.63 -16.80 -0.61
CA ALA A 36 -9.76 -17.24 0.22
C ALA A 36 -10.72 -16.06 0.35
N ASP A 37 -11.89 -16.27 0.89
CA ASP A 37 -12.89 -15.20 1.00
C ASP A 37 -12.42 -14.03 1.87
N ASP A 38 -11.66 -14.35 2.92
CA ASP A 38 -11.20 -13.38 3.93
C ASP A 38 -9.69 -13.12 3.89
N TRP A 39 -8.98 -13.70 2.92
CA TRP A 39 -7.51 -13.64 2.89
C TRP A 39 -6.99 -13.86 1.48
N VAL A 40 -6.25 -12.89 0.96
CA VAL A 40 -5.61 -12.98 -0.36
C VAL A 40 -4.13 -12.64 -0.22
N VAL A 41 -3.28 -13.41 -0.86
CA VAL A 41 -1.82 -13.19 -0.84
C VAL A 41 -1.34 -12.78 -2.23
N LEU A 42 -0.59 -11.70 -2.27
CA LEU A 42 0.13 -11.19 -3.45
C LEU A 42 1.63 -11.33 -3.19
N GLU A 43 2.35 -11.84 -4.16
CA GLU A 43 3.81 -11.91 -4.12
C GLU A 43 4.37 -11.03 -5.24
N PRO A 44 4.74 -9.76 -4.94
CA PRO A 44 5.26 -8.84 -5.96
C PRO A 44 6.55 -9.34 -6.60
N GLU A 45 7.40 -9.97 -5.82
CA GLU A 45 8.61 -10.64 -6.28
C GLU A 45 8.88 -11.83 -5.36
N PRO A 46 9.67 -12.82 -5.80
CA PRO A 46 9.93 -14.00 -4.98
C PRO A 46 10.40 -13.65 -3.57
N GLY A 47 9.72 -14.21 -2.58
CA GLY A 47 10.04 -14.00 -1.16
C GLY A 47 9.49 -12.74 -0.54
N ARG A 48 8.83 -11.87 -1.29
CA ARG A 48 8.16 -10.69 -0.76
C ARG A 48 6.66 -10.84 -0.90
N ARG A 49 5.95 -10.83 0.22
CA ARG A 49 4.51 -11.08 0.25
C ARG A 49 3.77 -9.94 0.91
N LEU A 50 2.62 -9.60 0.33
CA LEU A 50 1.59 -8.80 0.96
C LEU A 50 0.36 -9.69 1.08
N ALA A 51 -0.30 -9.64 2.23
CA ALA A 51 -1.58 -10.31 2.41
C ALA A 51 -2.65 -9.26 2.70
N PHE A 52 -3.86 -9.54 2.27
CA PHE A 52 -5.00 -8.66 2.45
C PHE A 52 -6.04 -9.45 3.22
N GLN A 53 -6.38 -8.96 4.43
CA GLN A 53 -7.29 -9.64 5.35
C GLN A 53 -8.59 -8.87 5.47
N GLN A 54 -9.70 -9.56 5.28
CA GLN A 54 -11.00 -8.94 5.48
C GLN A 54 -11.21 -8.62 6.96
N THR A 55 -11.60 -7.39 7.21
CA THR A 55 -11.88 -6.90 8.56
C THR A 55 -13.31 -6.40 8.58
N ASP A 56 -14.12 -6.96 9.48
CA ASP A 56 -15.51 -6.51 9.67
C ASP A 56 -15.51 -5.10 10.26
N GLU A 57 -16.49 -4.30 9.87
CA GLU A 57 -16.62 -2.92 10.34
C GLU A 57 -15.35 -2.10 10.09
N TYR A 58 -14.72 -2.33 8.94
CA TYR A 58 -13.48 -1.67 8.57
C TYR A 58 -13.62 -0.16 8.57
N ALA A 59 -12.68 0.53 9.23
CA ALA A 59 -12.54 1.99 9.17
C ALA A 59 -11.12 2.33 8.73
N PRO A 60 -10.95 3.16 7.70
CA PRO A 60 -9.62 3.52 7.23
C PRO A 60 -8.87 4.37 8.26
N PRO A 61 -7.53 4.40 8.20
CA PRO A 61 -6.75 5.31 9.03
C PRO A 61 -7.09 6.77 8.74
N THR A 62 -6.82 7.64 9.71
CA THR A 62 -7.13 9.08 9.63
C THR A 62 -5.86 9.92 9.61
N TRP A 63 -4.88 9.50 8.87
CA TRP A 63 -3.65 10.27 8.72
C TRP A 63 -3.94 11.63 8.04
N PRO A 64 -3.33 12.74 8.49
CA PRO A 64 -2.32 12.84 9.55
C PRO A 64 -2.87 12.97 10.96
N THR A 65 -4.18 12.96 11.17
CA THR A 65 -4.76 13.00 12.51
C THR A 65 -4.53 11.67 13.23
N GLY A 66 -4.53 11.69 14.57
CA GLY A 66 -4.21 10.51 15.36
C GLY A 66 -5.39 9.67 15.83
N GLU A 67 -6.60 9.94 15.35
CA GLU A 67 -7.80 9.21 15.80
C GLU A 67 -7.73 7.73 15.46
N ARG A 68 -7.32 7.40 14.24
CA ARG A 68 -7.04 6.05 13.77
C ARG A 68 -5.71 6.09 13.03
N PRO A 69 -4.59 6.02 13.77
CA PRO A 69 -3.27 6.16 13.14
C PRO A 69 -3.03 5.08 12.08
N GLN A 70 -2.21 5.42 11.11
CA GLN A 70 -1.93 4.49 10.00
C GLN A 70 -1.13 3.25 10.44
N GLN A 71 -0.46 3.27 11.56
CA GLN A 71 0.42 2.22 12.10
C GLN A 71 1.65 1.97 11.22
N PHE A 72 1.40 1.57 9.99
CA PHE A 72 2.40 1.37 8.93
C PHE A 72 1.95 2.08 7.67
N HIS A 73 2.87 2.30 6.76
CA HIS A 73 2.54 2.62 5.38
C HIS A 73 3.59 1.99 4.46
N LEU A 74 3.27 1.84 3.20
CA LEU A 74 4.21 1.32 2.21
C LEU A 74 4.86 2.49 1.48
N ASP A 75 6.17 2.38 1.27
CA ASP A 75 6.90 3.23 0.35
C ASP A 75 7.21 2.40 -0.88
N VAL A 76 6.83 2.90 -2.03
CA VAL A 76 7.01 2.22 -3.32
C VAL A 76 7.87 3.11 -4.19
N THR A 77 8.91 2.54 -4.77
CA THR A 77 9.83 3.29 -5.63
C THR A 77 9.28 3.40 -7.04
N VAL A 78 9.33 4.59 -7.60
CA VAL A 78 9.03 4.85 -9.02
C VAL A 78 10.23 5.52 -9.68
N ASP A 79 10.37 5.32 -10.98
CA ASP A 79 11.47 5.92 -11.73
C ASP A 79 11.18 7.39 -12.06
N ASN A 80 9.93 7.69 -12.36
CA ASN A 80 9.50 9.04 -12.75
C ASN A 80 8.12 9.31 -12.17
N ILE A 81 8.05 10.25 -11.22
CA ILE A 81 6.80 10.57 -10.53
C ILE A 81 5.76 11.21 -11.47
N ASP A 82 6.20 11.97 -12.44
CA ASP A 82 5.26 12.64 -13.36
C ASP A 82 4.54 11.63 -14.27
N GLU A 83 5.16 10.50 -14.54
CA GLU A 83 4.54 9.38 -15.25
C GLU A 83 3.79 8.45 -14.31
N ALA A 84 4.32 8.22 -13.12
CA ALA A 84 3.74 7.28 -12.15
C ALA A 84 2.43 7.78 -11.56
N GLU A 85 2.32 9.06 -11.26
CA GLU A 85 1.10 9.59 -10.63
C GLU A 85 -0.16 9.35 -11.46
N PRO A 86 -0.22 9.75 -12.73
CA PRO A 86 -1.44 9.49 -13.51
C PRO A 86 -1.73 7.99 -13.66
N ALA A 87 -0.71 7.15 -13.75
CA ALA A 87 -0.89 5.71 -13.82
C ALA A 87 -1.49 5.15 -12.52
N ALA A 88 -1.00 5.61 -11.37
CA ALA A 88 -1.53 5.19 -10.07
C ALA A 88 -2.98 5.66 -9.87
N LEU A 89 -3.29 6.89 -10.25
CA LEU A 89 -4.65 7.41 -10.18
C LEU A 89 -5.61 6.62 -11.08
N ALA A 90 -5.14 6.20 -12.25
CA ALA A 90 -5.95 5.42 -13.19
C ALA A 90 -6.37 4.06 -12.64
N ILE A 91 -5.59 3.46 -11.73
CA ILE A 91 -5.92 2.16 -11.12
C ILE A 91 -6.63 2.27 -9.76
N GLY A 92 -6.93 3.49 -9.30
CA GLY A 92 -7.75 3.71 -8.11
C GLY A 92 -7.08 4.38 -6.93
N ALA A 93 -5.82 4.79 -7.04
CA ALA A 93 -5.18 5.59 -6.01
C ALA A 93 -5.77 7.01 -6.00
N ARG A 94 -5.70 7.66 -4.84
CA ARG A 94 -6.08 9.07 -4.71
C ARG A 94 -4.91 9.83 -4.10
N ARG A 95 -4.59 10.98 -4.67
CA ARG A 95 -3.55 11.84 -4.11
C ARG A 95 -4.07 12.44 -2.80
N HIS A 96 -3.28 12.33 -1.72
CA HIS A 96 -3.65 12.91 -0.44
C HIS A 96 -3.51 14.43 -0.48
N GLU A 97 -4.38 15.13 0.24
CA GLU A 97 -4.34 16.59 0.35
C GLU A 97 -3.09 17.09 1.07
N VAL A 98 -2.64 16.34 2.06
CA VAL A 98 -1.46 16.68 2.85
C VAL A 98 -0.23 16.06 2.23
N GLN A 99 0.72 16.91 1.83
CA GLN A 99 1.96 16.51 1.18
C GLN A 99 3.15 17.09 1.97
N PRO A 100 3.59 16.38 3.02
CA PRO A 100 4.65 16.93 3.89
C PRO A 100 6.00 17.09 3.19
N GLY A 101 6.27 16.30 2.15
CA GLY A 101 7.53 16.39 1.42
C GLY A 101 7.64 17.58 0.48
N GLU A 102 6.52 18.18 0.09
CA GLU A 102 6.49 19.24 -0.92
C GLU A 102 7.24 20.49 -0.45
N ALA A 103 6.97 20.91 0.78
CA ALA A 103 7.57 22.13 1.34
C ALA A 103 9.09 21.98 1.57
N ASP A 104 9.56 20.77 1.82
CA ASP A 104 10.95 20.46 2.12
C ASP A 104 11.75 20.04 0.89
N GLY A 105 11.11 19.92 -0.27
CA GLY A 105 11.74 19.43 -1.48
C GLY A 105 12.11 17.96 -1.44
N ASP A 106 11.43 17.19 -0.60
CA ASP A 106 11.63 15.75 -0.49
C ASP A 106 11.11 15.00 -1.71
N THR A 107 11.59 13.79 -1.91
CA THR A 107 11.33 12.99 -3.09
C THR A 107 10.30 11.89 -2.81
N PHE A 108 9.15 12.30 -2.27
CA PHE A 108 8.00 11.41 -2.10
C PHE A 108 6.68 12.17 -2.16
N ARG A 109 5.62 11.46 -2.50
CA ARG A 109 4.24 11.96 -2.43
C ARG A 109 3.36 10.92 -1.77
N VAL A 110 2.38 11.40 -1.01
CA VAL A 110 1.44 10.56 -0.27
C VAL A 110 0.15 10.37 -1.06
N TYR A 111 -0.32 9.13 -1.10
CA TYR A 111 -1.55 8.71 -1.76
C TYR A 111 -2.37 7.85 -0.82
N LEU A 112 -3.62 7.64 -1.18
CA LEU A 112 -4.50 6.68 -0.52
C LEU A 112 -4.82 5.55 -1.50
N ASP A 113 -4.76 4.31 -1.01
CA ASP A 113 -5.21 3.16 -1.78
C ASP A 113 -6.75 3.09 -1.77
N PRO A 114 -7.37 2.15 -2.53
CA PRO A 114 -8.84 2.07 -2.55
C PRO A 114 -9.50 1.80 -1.20
N ALA A 115 -8.78 1.26 -0.24
CA ALA A 115 -9.30 1.05 1.12
C ALA A 115 -8.99 2.22 2.06
N GLY A 116 -8.28 3.24 1.58
CA GLY A 116 -7.98 4.44 2.35
C GLY A 116 -6.68 4.39 3.13
N HIS A 117 -5.82 3.40 2.91
CA HIS A 117 -4.51 3.39 3.56
C HIS A 117 -3.57 4.37 2.87
N PRO A 118 -2.83 5.18 3.64
CA PRO A 118 -1.75 5.97 3.07
C PRO A 118 -0.62 5.08 2.53
N PHE A 119 -0.09 5.46 1.40
CA PHE A 119 1.16 4.92 0.87
C PHE A 119 1.90 6.02 0.12
N CYS A 120 3.19 5.83 -0.10
CA CYS A 120 4.00 6.83 -0.77
C CYS A 120 4.58 6.28 -2.06
N LEU A 121 4.61 7.13 -3.08
CA LEU A 121 5.47 6.94 -4.24
C LEU A 121 6.74 7.74 -4.00
N CYS A 122 7.88 7.07 -4.07
CA CYS A 122 9.19 7.64 -3.77
C CYS A 122 10.08 7.57 -5.00
N TRP A 123 10.94 8.57 -5.16
CA TRP A 123 11.89 8.60 -6.28
C TRP A 123 13.22 9.16 -5.83
N ASP A 124 14.24 8.97 -6.63
CA ASP A 124 15.60 9.47 -6.37
C ASP A 124 15.86 10.81 -7.04
#